data_cb546ddb1f31d75683deba27e8cbb5e8
#
_entry.id   cb546ddb1f31d75683deba27e8cbb5e8
#
_cell.length_a   1.000
_cell.length_b   1.000
_cell.length_c   1.000
_cell.angle_alpha   90.00
_cell.angle_beta   90.00
_cell.angle_gamma   90.00
#
_symmetry.space_group_name_H-M   'P 1'
#
loop_
_entity.id
_entity.type
_entity.pdbx_description
1 polymer ?
#
loop_
_entity_poly.entity_id
_entity_poly.type
_entity_poly.pdbx_seq_one_letter_code
_entity_poly.pdbx_strand_id
1 'polypeptide(L)'
;MPRILAVSALVSLVLACVAGAGTADSKLTLVAYSTPREAYAKIISEFQKTAKGKDVSFEQSYGSSGEQARAVRSGLKADIVALSLEPDITTLVKAGLVNPKWKQNRWEGIVTRSVVVFAVRKGNPKKIKDWEDLIRKDVDVVTPNVQTSGGAKWNVMAAYGAMRKKGRTHKQAVAYLRNLYKHVVSQDKSARESLQTFLAGRGDVLLAYENEAFFANSKGQDVPYVIPKATIRIENPAAILKTSKNKAVASAFLNFLRSAKAQQIYGQNGYRPLIPSVLRQFKYPVRSSLFTIKSLGGWAKVDKQFFDPNTGIVTKIQKETD
;
A
#
# COMPACT_ATOMS: atom_id res chain seq x y z
N MET A 1 1.74 16.26 -96.58
CA MET A 1 0.91 16.36 -95.37
C MET A 1 1.49 15.44 -94.32
N PRO A 2 2.23 15.92 -93.35
CA PRO A 2 2.70 15.06 -92.26
C PRO A 2 1.73 15.14 -91.06
N ARG A 3 1.40 13.99 -90.49
CA ARG A 3 0.61 13.83 -89.26
C ARG A 3 1.47 14.05 -88.01
N ILE A 4 1.07 14.98 -87.21
CA ILE A 4 1.67 15.20 -85.86
C ILE A 4 1.04 14.26 -84.88
N LEU A 5 1.87 13.40 -84.26
CA LEU A 5 1.52 12.56 -83.16
C LEU A 5 1.78 13.31 -81.84
N ALA A 6 0.70 13.58 -81.08
CA ALA A 6 0.83 14.14 -79.75
C ALA A 6 1.02 12.98 -78.75
N VAL A 7 2.11 12.98 -78.02
CA VAL A 7 2.38 12.07 -76.91
C VAL A 7 1.93 12.74 -75.62
N SER A 8 0.85 12.22 -75.04
CA SER A 8 0.36 12.64 -73.78
C SER A 8 1.10 11.87 -72.67
N ALA A 9 1.93 12.55 -71.87
CA ALA A 9 2.60 12.01 -70.72
C ALA A 9 1.59 12.03 -69.49
N LEU A 10 1.17 10.86 -69.05
CA LEU A 10 0.41 10.70 -67.82
C LEU A 10 1.37 10.74 -66.64
N VAL A 11 1.34 11.80 -65.85
CA VAL A 11 2.05 11.89 -64.56
C VAL A 11 1.16 11.27 -63.50
N SER A 12 1.47 10.04 -63.09
CA SER A 12 0.82 9.37 -61.95
C SER A 12 1.32 9.92 -60.64
N LEU A 13 0.52 10.74 -59.97
CA LEU A 13 0.76 11.24 -58.63
C LEU A 13 0.48 10.13 -57.61
N VAL A 14 1.51 9.46 -57.12
CA VAL A 14 1.37 8.49 -55.99
C VAL A 14 1.21 9.30 -54.73
N LEU A 15 -0.03 9.42 -54.24
CA LEU A 15 -0.35 9.91 -52.92
C LEU A 15 0.03 8.82 -51.91
N ALA A 16 1.19 8.94 -51.25
CA ALA A 16 1.56 8.12 -50.10
C ALA A 16 0.65 8.52 -48.92
N CYS A 17 -0.44 7.76 -48.70
CA CYS A 17 -1.17 7.82 -47.42
C CYS A 17 -0.25 7.35 -46.31
N VAL A 18 0.37 8.31 -45.61
CA VAL A 18 0.95 8.05 -44.28
C VAL A 18 -0.24 7.79 -43.38
N ALA A 19 -0.61 6.51 -43.24
CA ALA A 19 -1.50 6.07 -42.19
C ALA A 19 -0.78 6.35 -40.84
N GLY A 20 -1.11 7.48 -40.24
CA GLY A 20 -0.78 7.74 -38.84
C GLY A 20 -1.39 6.60 -38.05
N ALA A 21 -0.55 5.68 -37.60
CA ALA A 21 -0.99 4.69 -36.58
C ALA A 21 -1.42 5.50 -35.38
N GLY A 22 -2.71 5.74 -35.24
CA GLY A 22 -3.33 6.26 -34.04
C GLY A 22 -2.90 5.34 -32.91
N THR A 23 -2.13 5.89 -31.96
CA THR A 23 -1.73 5.17 -30.76
C THR A 23 -3.02 4.76 -30.07
N ALA A 24 -3.31 3.46 -30.07
CA ALA A 24 -4.45 2.93 -29.34
C ALA A 24 -4.31 3.37 -27.88
N ASP A 25 -5.31 4.08 -27.39
CA ASP A 25 -5.35 4.61 -26.02
C ASP A 25 -5.18 3.45 -25.06
N SER A 26 -4.01 3.34 -24.43
CA SER A 26 -3.67 2.20 -23.57
C SER A 26 -4.34 2.41 -22.22
N LYS A 27 -5.20 1.48 -21.83
CA LYS A 27 -5.89 1.51 -20.53
C LYS A 27 -5.21 0.59 -19.53
N LEU A 28 -4.85 1.12 -18.37
CA LEU A 28 -4.34 0.35 -17.23
C LEU A 28 -5.37 0.28 -16.11
N THR A 29 -5.57 -0.91 -15.58
CA THR A 29 -6.39 -1.13 -14.37
C THR A 29 -5.47 -1.34 -13.18
N LEU A 30 -5.52 -0.39 -12.23
CA LEU A 30 -4.80 -0.44 -10.96
C LEU A 30 -5.75 -0.90 -9.85
N VAL A 31 -5.45 -2.03 -9.23
CA VAL A 31 -6.14 -2.51 -8.02
C VAL A 31 -5.23 -2.32 -6.83
N ALA A 32 -5.63 -1.48 -5.87
CA ALA A 32 -4.77 -1.07 -4.77
C ALA A 32 -5.46 -1.11 -3.41
N TYR A 33 -4.66 -1.17 -2.34
CA TYR A 33 -5.18 -0.97 -0.99
C TYR A 33 -5.62 0.48 -0.78
N SER A 34 -6.42 0.75 0.28
CA SER A 34 -7.20 1.98 0.41
C SER A 34 -6.39 3.26 0.60
N THR A 35 -5.28 3.20 1.36
CA THR A 35 -4.63 4.40 1.88
C THR A 35 -3.83 5.23 0.87
N PRO A 36 -3.27 4.70 -0.26
CA PRO A 36 -2.49 5.49 -1.20
C PRO A 36 -3.31 6.18 -2.30
N ARG A 37 -4.64 6.15 -2.24
CA ARG A 37 -5.51 6.72 -3.30
C ARG A 37 -5.10 8.13 -3.71
N GLU A 38 -4.87 9.03 -2.76
CA GLU A 38 -4.53 10.42 -3.02
C GLU A 38 -3.12 10.58 -3.61
N ALA A 39 -2.18 9.75 -3.16
CA ALA A 39 -0.84 9.71 -3.73
C ALA A 39 -0.86 9.16 -5.15
N TYR A 40 -1.61 8.08 -5.40
CA TYR A 40 -1.73 7.52 -6.75
C TYR A 40 -2.39 8.47 -7.73
N ALA A 41 -3.42 9.21 -7.32
CA ALA A 41 -4.05 10.21 -8.20
C ALA A 41 -3.02 11.23 -8.72
N LYS A 42 -2.15 11.74 -7.84
CA LYS A 42 -1.08 12.67 -8.21
C LYS A 42 0.02 12.00 -9.04
N ILE A 43 0.42 10.77 -8.69
CA ILE A 43 1.45 10.00 -9.39
C ILE A 43 0.99 9.65 -10.80
N ILE A 44 -0.26 9.24 -10.99
CA ILE A 44 -0.86 8.94 -12.30
C ILE A 44 -0.84 10.21 -13.16
N SER A 45 -1.30 11.35 -12.62
CA SER A 45 -1.24 12.63 -13.34
C SER A 45 0.19 13.01 -13.79
N GLU A 46 1.21 12.76 -12.97
CA GLU A 46 2.60 13.01 -13.35
C GLU A 46 3.13 11.97 -14.35
N PHE A 47 2.71 10.71 -14.24
CA PHE A 47 3.07 9.67 -15.22
C PHE A 47 2.51 10.01 -16.61
N GLN A 48 1.27 10.48 -16.68
CA GLN A 48 0.61 10.91 -17.93
C GLN A 48 1.30 12.08 -18.64
N LYS A 49 2.16 12.83 -17.95
CA LYS A 49 3.01 13.86 -18.56
C LYS A 49 4.28 13.29 -19.23
N THR A 50 4.59 12.03 -19.02
CA THR A 50 5.76 11.36 -19.62
C THR A 50 5.44 10.80 -21.00
N ALA A 51 6.46 10.62 -21.83
CA ALA A 51 6.31 10.01 -23.16
C ALA A 51 5.67 8.60 -23.13
N LYS A 52 5.85 7.86 -22.01
CA LYS A 52 5.28 6.51 -21.84
C LYS A 52 3.87 6.51 -21.24
N GLY A 53 3.41 7.63 -20.73
CA GLY A 53 2.14 7.76 -20.02
C GLY A 53 1.13 8.68 -20.66
N LYS A 54 1.50 9.52 -21.64
CA LYS A 54 0.65 10.57 -22.22
C LYS A 54 -0.69 10.06 -22.80
N ASP A 55 -0.66 8.84 -23.36
CA ASP A 55 -1.82 8.23 -24.02
C ASP A 55 -2.37 7.04 -23.18
N VAL A 56 -2.20 7.11 -21.81
CA VAL A 56 -2.62 6.05 -20.91
C VAL A 56 -3.75 6.53 -20.01
N SER A 57 -4.90 5.90 -20.12
CA SER A 57 -6.00 6.06 -19.18
C SER A 57 -5.88 5.05 -18.03
N PHE A 58 -6.47 5.39 -16.87
CA PHE A 58 -6.44 4.53 -15.68
C PHE A 58 -7.83 4.23 -15.14
N GLU A 59 -8.14 2.94 -15.00
CA GLU A 59 -9.17 2.48 -14.08
C GLU A 59 -8.54 2.15 -12.73
N GLN A 60 -9.24 2.50 -11.64
CA GLN A 60 -8.70 2.35 -10.30
C GLN A 60 -9.72 1.73 -9.37
N SER A 61 -9.31 0.71 -8.60
CA SER A 61 -10.09 0.09 -7.54
C SER A 61 -9.33 0.17 -6.23
N TYR A 62 -9.96 0.67 -5.18
CA TYR A 62 -9.37 0.82 -3.85
C TYR A 62 -10.25 0.17 -2.79
N GLY A 63 -9.63 -0.62 -1.92
CA GLY A 63 -10.32 -1.32 -0.84
C GLY A 63 -9.34 -1.87 0.19
N SER A 64 -9.81 -2.73 1.07
CA SER A 64 -8.90 -3.41 1.98
C SER A 64 -7.99 -4.38 1.21
N SER A 65 -6.71 -4.47 1.59
CA SER A 65 -5.68 -5.15 0.79
C SER A 65 -5.99 -6.63 0.55
N GLY A 66 -6.42 -7.34 1.60
CA GLY A 66 -6.78 -8.75 1.47
C GLY A 66 -8.04 -8.98 0.64
N GLU A 67 -9.04 -8.07 0.69
CA GLU A 67 -10.22 -8.14 -0.16
C GLU A 67 -9.87 -7.87 -1.62
N GLN A 68 -9.04 -6.87 -1.91
CA GLN A 68 -8.56 -6.61 -3.27
C GLN A 68 -7.79 -7.83 -3.84
N ALA A 69 -6.93 -8.46 -3.04
CA ALA A 69 -6.26 -9.70 -3.47
C ALA A 69 -7.25 -10.82 -3.77
N ARG A 70 -8.27 -11.02 -2.91
CA ARG A 70 -9.33 -12.02 -3.15
C ARG A 70 -10.14 -11.68 -4.39
N ALA A 71 -10.55 -10.42 -4.58
CA ALA A 71 -11.33 -9.99 -5.74
C ALA A 71 -10.57 -10.25 -7.05
N VAL A 72 -9.27 -9.93 -7.12
CA VAL A 72 -8.43 -10.24 -8.29
C VAL A 72 -8.32 -11.75 -8.51
N ARG A 73 -8.16 -12.53 -7.45
CA ARG A 73 -8.14 -14.00 -7.55
C ARG A 73 -9.48 -14.56 -8.06
N SER A 74 -10.59 -13.90 -7.73
CA SER A 74 -11.94 -14.26 -8.18
C SER A 74 -12.36 -13.66 -9.53
N GLY A 75 -11.42 -13.02 -10.25
CA GLY A 75 -11.66 -12.57 -11.63
C GLY A 75 -11.76 -11.05 -11.83
N LEU A 76 -11.61 -10.22 -10.77
CA LEU A 76 -11.49 -8.77 -10.96
C LEU A 76 -10.27 -8.49 -11.86
N LYS A 77 -10.53 -7.86 -13.00
CA LYS A 77 -9.46 -7.52 -13.96
C LYS A 77 -8.52 -6.50 -13.34
N ALA A 78 -7.22 -6.73 -13.52
CA ALA A 78 -6.17 -5.81 -13.11
C ALA A 78 -4.95 -5.98 -14.03
N ASP A 79 -4.27 -4.89 -14.31
CA ASP A 79 -2.93 -4.90 -14.91
C ASP A 79 -1.87 -4.86 -13.82
N ILE A 80 -2.12 -4.05 -12.78
CA ILE A 80 -1.22 -3.86 -11.65
C ILE A 80 -2.00 -4.01 -10.35
N VAL A 81 -1.43 -4.76 -9.42
CA VAL A 81 -1.86 -4.78 -8.02
C VAL A 81 -0.83 -4.05 -7.18
N ALA A 82 -1.30 -3.15 -6.31
CA ALA A 82 -0.48 -2.46 -5.32
C ALA A 82 -1.10 -2.68 -3.94
N LEU A 83 -0.53 -3.60 -3.19
CA LEU A 83 -1.13 -4.13 -1.97
C LEU A 83 -0.35 -3.74 -0.71
N SER A 84 -0.97 -3.91 0.45
CA SER A 84 -0.39 -3.50 1.72
C SER A 84 0.81 -4.34 2.13
N LEU A 85 0.83 -5.63 1.77
CA LEU A 85 1.86 -6.56 2.23
C LEU A 85 2.11 -7.73 1.26
N GLU A 86 3.29 -8.34 1.40
CA GLU A 86 3.74 -9.45 0.56
C GLU A 86 2.79 -10.67 0.55
N PRO A 87 2.20 -11.14 1.65
CA PRO A 87 1.24 -12.24 1.65
C PRO A 87 0.09 -12.08 0.66
N ASP A 88 -0.43 -10.87 0.49
CA ASP A 88 -1.52 -10.61 -0.45
C ASP A 88 -1.06 -10.80 -1.91
N ILE A 89 0.15 -10.38 -2.26
CA ILE A 89 0.76 -10.72 -3.56
C ILE A 89 1.03 -12.23 -3.68
N THR A 90 1.48 -12.87 -2.58
CA THR A 90 1.78 -14.31 -2.57
C THR A 90 0.54 -15.16 -2.87
N THR A 91 -0.65 -14.75 -2.43
CA THR A 91 -1.90 -15.45 -2.79
C THR A 91 -2.16 -15.41 -4.31
N LEU A 92 -1.83 -14.31 -4.96
CA LEU A 92 -1.94 -14.16 -6.42
C LEU A 92 -0.86 -14.95 -7.17
N VAL A 93 0.35 -15.05 -6.60
CA VAL A 93 1.41 -15.94 -7.13
C VAL A 93 0.95 -17.41 -7.09
N LYS A 94 0.41 -17.86 -5.96
CA LYS A 94 -0.13 -19.21 -5.78
C LYS A 94 -1.28 -19.52 -6.74
N ALA A 95 -2.10 -18.52 -7.07
CA ALA A 95 -3.17 -18.60 -8.06
C ALA A 95 -2.65 -18.53 -9.53
N GLY A 96 -1.34 -18.43 -9.75
CA GLY A 96 -0.77 -18.32 -11.09
C GLY A 96 -0.91 -16.97 -11.77
N LEU A 97 -1.51 -15.97 -11.09
CA LEU A 97 -1.83 -14.64 -11.63
C LEU A 97 -0.66 -13.66 -11.62
N VAL A 98 0.32 -13.83 -10.74
CA VAL A 98 1.53 -13.01 -10.64
C VAL A 98 2.76 -13.91 -10.86
N ASN A 99 3.81 -13.36 -11.51
CA ASN A 99 5.05 -14.08 -11.72
C ASN A 99 5.75 -14.34 -10.38
N PRO A 100 6.19 -15.59 -10.05
CA PRO A 100 6.94 -15.87 -8.83
C PRO A 100 8.20 -15.00 -8.63
N LYS A 101 8.78 -14.51 -9.72
CA LYS A 101 9.95 -13.63 -9.72
C LYS A 101 9.62 -12.14 -9.56
N TRP A 102 8.39 -11.76 -9.22
CA TRP A 102 7.90 -10.37 -9.16
C TRP A 102 8.74 -9.46 -8.26
N LYS A 103 9.37 -10.01 -7.24
CA LYS A 103 10.22 -9.26 -6.29
C LYS A 103 11.72 -9.35 -6.56
N GLN A 104 12.15 -9.99 -7.66
CA GLN A 104 13.56 -10.10 -8.05
C GLN A 104 14.06 -8.79 -8.68
N ASN A 105 14.10 -7.74 -7.90
CA ASN A 105 14.66 -6.44 -8.27
C ASN A 105 15.27 -5.80 -7.00
N ARG A 106 16.06 -4.74 -7.19
CA ARG A 106 16.76 -4.04 -6.07
C ARG A 106 15.84 -3.53 -4.96
N TRP A 107 14.54 -3.40 -5.24
CA TRP A 107 13.55 -2.92 -4.29
C TRP A 107 12.70 -4.04 -3.68
N GLU A 108 13.00 -5.30 -4.01
CA GLU A 108 12.25 -6.48 -3.55
C GLU A 108 10.73 -6.35 -3.78
N GLY A 109 10.34 -5.75 -4.93
CA GLY A 109 8.93 -5.53 -5.27
C GLY A 109 8.28 -4.34 -4.58
N ILE A 110 8.95 -3.70 -3.64
CA ILE A 110 8.41 -2.58 -2.86
C ILE A 110 8.33 -1.30 -3.69
N VAL A 111 7.29 -0.51 -3.47
CA VAL A 111 7.07 0.78 -4.13
C VAL A 111 7.00 1.95 -3.15
N THR A 112 6.65 1.72 -1.89
CA THR A 112 6.68 2.75 -0.85
C THR A 112 6.80 2.13 0.54
N ARG A 113 7.09 2.97 1.54
CA ARG A 113 7.24 2.59 2.95
C ARG A 113 6.43 3.50 3.85
N SER A 114 6.13 3.03 5.04
CA SER A 114 5.53 3.79 6.14
C SER A 114 6.01 3.19 7.47
N VAL A 115 5.44 3.65 8.58
CA VAL A 115 5.60 3.04 9.91
C VAL A 115 4.25 2.96 10.60
N VAL A 116 4.10 2.07 11.57
CA VAL A 116 2.93 2.05 12.44
C VAL A 116 3.09 3.14 13.50
N VAL A 117 2.04 3.94 13.66
CA VAL A 117 1.95 5.03 14.63
C VAL A 117 0.65 4.92 15.44
N PHE A 118 0.56 5.69 16.50
CA PHE A 118 -0.65 5.90 17.28
C PHE A 118 -1.21 7.27 16.91
N ALA A 119 -2.27 7.33 16.11
CA ALA A 119 -3.04 8.54 15.96
C ALA A 119 -3.86 8.74 17.24
N VAL A 120 -3.80 9.93 17.82
CA VAL A 120 -4.41 10.23 19.13
C VAL A 120 -5.34 11.42 19.02
N ARG A 121 -6.21 11.60 19.99
CA ARG A 121 -7.07 12.76 20.08
C ARG A 121 -6.25 14.04 20.23
N LYS A 122 -6.82 15.17 19.79
CA LYS A 122 -6.21 16.49 19.96
C LYS A 122 -5.73 16.70 21.39
N GLY A 123 -4.48 17.16 21.53
CA GLY A 123 -3.84 17.36 22.83
C GLY A 123 -3.45 16.07 23.58
N ASN A 124 -3.70 14.90 23.03
CA ASN A 124 -3.37 13.60 23.64
C ASN A 124 -3.84 13.48 25.11
N PRO A 125 -5.14 13.61 25.39
CA PRO A 125 -5.65 13.67 26.76
C PRO A 125 -5.34 12.41 27.57
N LYS A 126 -5.24 11.24 26.91
CA LYS A 126 -4.86 9.98 27.53
C LYS A 126 -3.35 9.82 27.71
N LYS A 127 -2.53 10.83 27.32
CA LYS A 127 -1.07 10.81 27.46
C LYS A 127 -0.41 9.55 26.88
N ILE A 128 -0.91 9.08 25.72
CA ILE A 128 -0.39 7.91 24.99
C ILE A 128 1.02 8.22 24.51
N LYS A 129 1.99 7.38 24.88
CA LYS A 129 3.42 7.55 24.53
C LYS A 129 4.04 6.28 23.94
N ASP A 130 3.64 5.13 24.42
CA ASP A 130 4.20 3.83 24.00
C ASP A 130 3.15 2.71 24.10
N TRP A 131 3.52 1.52 23.70
CA TRP A 131 2.64 0.33 23.62
C TRP A 131 1.96 -0.02 24.94
N GLU A 132 2.64 0.16 26.07
CA GLU A 132 2.06 -0.14 27.40
C GLU A 132 0.86 0.75 27.72
N ASP A 133 0.78 1.94 27.17
CA ASP A 133 -0.37 2.83 27.39
C ASP A 133 -1.66 2.31 26.76
N LEU A 134 -1.54 1.48 25.70
CA LEU A 134 -2.68 0.95 24.95
C LEU A 134 -3.44 -0.16 25.68
N ILE A 135 -2.90 -0.66 26.77
CA ILE A 135 -3.52 -1.72 27.60
C ILE A 135 -3.96 -1.22 28.97
N ARG A 136 -4.06 0.10 29.14
CA ARG A 136 -4.65 0.71 30.33
C ARG A 136 -6.17 0.65 30.25
N LYS A 137 -6.83 0.45 31.40
CA LYS A 137 -8.30 0.28 31.51
C LYS A 137 -9.11 1.45 30.95
N ASP A 138 -8.51 2.64 30.91
CA ASP A 138 -9.14 3.88 30.46
C ASP A 138 -8.83 4.22 28.98
N VAL A 139 -8.30 3.27 28.21
CA VAL A 139 -7.87 3.50 26.80
C VAL A 139 -8.60 2.56 25.86
N ASP A 140 -9.32 3.13 24.93
CA ASP A 140 -10.03 2.44 23.84
C ASP A 140 -9.23 2.52 22.55
N VAL A 141 -9.00 1.37 21.91
CA VAL A 141 -8.17 1.23 20.71
C VAL A 141 -9.04 0.97 19.48
N VAL A 142 -8.75 1.66 18.38
CA VAL A 142 -9.30 1.38 17.04
C VAL A 142 -8.20 0.79 16.17
N THR A 143 -8.52 -0.28 15.44
CA THR A 143 -7.62 -0.90 14.47
C THR A 143 -8.44 -1.60 13.39
N PRO A 144 -7.96 -1.74 12.15
CA PRO A 144 -8.71 -2.52 11.17
C PRO A 144 -8.68 -4.02 11.48
N ASN A 145 -9.55 -4.77 10.81
CA ASN A 145 -9.67 -6.22 10.95
C ASN A 145 -8.55 -6.95 10.19
N VAL A 146 -7.90 -7.91 10.83
CA VAL A 146 -6.78 -8.68 10.24
C VAL A 146 -7.20 -9.63 9.13
N GLN A 147 -8.49 -10.01 9.05
CA GLN A 147 -9.00 -10.90 8.00
C GLN A 147 -9.18 -10.18 6.66
N THR A 148 -9.30 -8.86 6.68
CA THR A 148 -9.53 -8.04 5.48
C THR A 148 -8.37 -7.10 5.20
N SER A 149 -7.83 -6.46 6.23
CA SER A 149 -6.85 -5.37 6.12
C SER A 149 -5.41 -5.85 6.33
N GLY A 150 -4.57 -5.61 5.33
CA GLY A 150 -3.12 -5.76 5.50
C GLY A 150 -2.53 -4.76 6.52
N GLY A 151 -3.16 -3.59 6.67
CA GLY A 151 -2.79 -2.61 7.70
C GLY A 151 -2.92 -3.17 9.10
N ALA A 152 -3.98 -3.93 9.37
CA ALA A 152 -4.17 -4.61 10.64
C ALA A 152 -3.06 -5.61 10.94
N LYS A 153 -2.63 -6.39 9.95
CA LYS A 153 -1.50 -7.32 10.11
C LYS A 153 -0.20 -6.58 10.47
N TRP A 154 0.04 -5.42 9.86
CA TRP A 154 1.17 -4.56 10.23
C TRP A 154 1.06 -4.04 11.67
N ASN A 155 -0.13 -3.62 12.11
CA ASN A 155 -0.37 -3.15 13.48
C ASN A 155 -0.07 -4.26 14.51
N VAL A 156 -0.55 -5.48 14.27
CA VAL A 156 -0.25 -6.65 15.12
C VAL A 156 1.26 -6.91 15.17
N MET A 157 1.93 -6.91 14.03
CA MET A 157 3.36 -7.19 13.98
C MET A 157 4.20 -6.07 14.60
N ALA A 158 3.71 -4.82 14.55
CA ALA A 158 4.32 -3.70 15.26
C ALA A 158 4.24 -3.89 16.78
N ALA A 159 3.07 -4.25 17.29
CA ALA A 159 2.83 -4.53 18.71
C ALA A 159 3.69 -5.71 19.20
N TYR A 160 3.59 -6.85 18.53
CA TYR A 160 4.37 -8.04 18.85
C TYR A 160 5.89 -7.77 18.80
N GLY A 161 6.36 -7.19 17.70
CA GLY A 161 7.77 -6.90 17.51
C GLY A 161 8.32 -5.89 18.52
N ALA A 162 7.53 -4.89 18.93
CA ALA A 162 7.90 -3.96 19.99
C ALA A 162 8.13 -4.68 21.33
N MET A 163 7.26 -5.61 21.70
CA MET A 163 7.44 -6.45 22.90
C MET A 163 8.71 -7.30 22.78
N ARG A 164 8.98 -7.89 21.62
CA ARG A 164 10.21 -8.65 21.38
C ARG A 164 11.47 -7.78 21.48
N LYS A 165 11.41 -6.54 20.98
CA LYS A 165 12.51 -5.55 21.11
C LYS A 165 12.77 -5.11 22.54
N LYS A 166 11.77 -5.16 23.41
CA LYS A 166 11.87 -4.94 24.86
C LYS A 166 12.37 -6.18 25.64
N GLY A 167 12.83 -7.23 24.97
CA GLY A 167 13.35 -8.46 25.58
C GLY A 167 12.25 -9.44 26.05
N ARG A 168 10.98 -9.17 25.77
CA ARG A 168 9.88 -10.08 26.17
C ARG A 168 9.97 -11.39 25.39
N THR A 169 9.71 -12.51 26.05
CA THR A 169 9.62 -13.83 25.41
C THR A 169 8.46 -13.88 24.39
N HIS A 170 8.44 -14.89 23.54
CA HIS A 170 7.31 -15.11 22.62
C HIS A 170 5.97 -15.18 23.38
N LYS A 171 5.90 -15.97 24.46
CA LYS A 171 4.71 -16.13 25.30
C LYS A 171 4.24 -14.79 25.87
N GLN A 172 5.15 -13.97 26.38
CA GLN A 172 4.83 -12.64 26.93
C GLN A 172 4.36 -11.66 25.85
N ALA A 173 4.98 -11.68 24.65
CA ALA A 173 4.56 -10.83 23.54
C ALA A 173 3.16 -11.22 23.01
N VAL A 174 2.84 -12.52 22.98
CA VAL A 174 1.49 -13.00 22.64
C VAL A 174 0.48 -12.63 23.73
N ALA A 175 0.86 -12.74 25.02
CA ALA A 175 0.01 -12.30 26.11
C ALA A 175 -0.30 -10.78 26.05
N TYR A 176 0.69 -9.97 25.63
CA TYR A 176 0.46 -8.56 25.35
C TYR A 176 -0.57 -8.35 24.24
N LEU A 177 -0.47 -9.07 23.09
CA LEU A 177 -1.46 -8.98 22.02
C LEU A 177 -2.88 -9.34 22.52
N ARG A 178 -2.99 -10.41 23.30
CA ARG A 178 -4.29 -10.81 23.90
C ARG A 178 -4.86 -9.68 24.77
N ASN A 179 -4.02 -9.02 25.56
CA ASN A 179 -4.46 -7.90 26.37
C ASN A 179 -4.83 -6.68 25.51
N LEU A 180 -4.03 -6.34 24.48
CA LEU A 180 -4.33 -5.25 23.56
C LEU A 180 -5.71 -5.43 22.89
N TYR A 181 -6.03 -6.65 22.44
CA TYR A 181 -7.32 -6.93 21.79
C TYR A 181 -8.53 -6.76 22.71
N LYS A 182 -8.38 -6.89 24.04
CA LYS A 182 -9.45 -6.58 25.01
C LYS A 182 -9.79 -5.09 25.07
N HIS A 183 -8.92 -4.23 24.57
CA HIS A 183 -9.12 -2.78 24.49
C HIS A 183 -9.54 -2.31 23.08
N VAL A 184 -9.65 -3.24 22.11
CA VAL A 184 -10.07 -2.91 20.75
C VAL A 184 -11.58 -2.76 20.70
N VAL A 185 -12.05 -1.53 20.45
CA VAL A 185 -13.48 -1.18 20.41
C VAL A 185 -14.06 -1.11 18.99
N SER A 186 -13.19 -1.18 17.96
CA SER A 186 -13.59 -1.26 16.55
C SER A 186 -12.55 -1.95 15.71
N GLN A 187 -13.03 -2.82 14.80
CA GLN A 187 -12.23 -3.55 13.81
C GLN A 187 -12.86 -3.36 12.41
N ASP A 188 -12.58 -2.23 11.77
CA ASP A 188 -13.15 -1.90 10.46
C ASP A 188 -12.50 -2.71 9.32
N LYS A 189 -13.15 -2.79 8.15
CA LYS A 189 -12.66 -3.57 7.01
C LYS A 189 -11.31 -3.09 6.48
N SER A 190 -11.04 -1.78 6.52
CA SER A 190 -9.81 -1.20 5.99
C SER A 190 -9.21 -0.16 6.94
N ALA A 191 -7.91 0.15 6.74
CA ALA A 191 -7.23 1.18 7.52
C ALA A 191 -7.88 2.57 7.32
N ARG A 192 -8.37 2.89 6.11
CA ARG A 192 -9.08 4.14 5.83
C ARG A 192 -10.42 4.22 6.56
N GLU A 193 -11.17 3.12 6.65
CA GLU A 193 -12.42 3.07 7.42
C GLU A 193 -12.15 3.22 8.91
N SER A 194 -11.09 2.59 9.45
CA SER A 194 -10.71 2.77 10.85
C SER A 194 -10.33 4.23 11.17
N LEU A 195 -9.70 4.94 10.22
CA LEU A 195 -9.49 6.38 10.37
C LEU A 195 -10.83 7.13 10.43
N GLN A 196 -11.79 6.80 9.57
CA GLN A 196 -13.12 7.44 9.58
C GLN A 196 -13.87 7.17 10.89
N THR A 197 -13.85 5.92 11.38
CA THR A 197 -14.41 5.54 12.68
C THR A 197 -13.77 6.32 13.83
N PHE A 198 -12.43 6.46 13.79
CA PHE A 198 -11.72 7.30 14.76
C PHE A 198 -12.14 8.77 14.64
N LEU A 199 -12.17 9.35 13.46
CA LEU A 199 -12.60 10.74 13.25
C LEU A 199 -14.04 11.00 13.69
N ALA A 200 -14.92 10.00 13.58
CA ALA A 200 -16.29 10.04 14.08
C ALA A 200 -16.41 9.96 15.63
N GLY A 201 -15.28 9.95 16.34
CA GLY A 201 -15.26 10.04 17.82
C GLY A 201 -15.06 8.71 18.56
N ARG A 202 -14.97 7.55 17.86
CA ARG A 202 -14.79 6.25 18.51
C ARG A 202 -13.34 5.99 18.89
N GLY A 203 -13.11 5.52 20.10
CA GLY A 203 -11.79 5.18 20.66
C GLY A 203 -10.93 6.38 21.02
N ASP A 204 -9.91 6.17 21.79
CA ASP A 204 -8.92 7.18 22.21
C ASP A 204 -7.68 7.19 21.34
N VAL A 205 -7.36 6.05 20.74
CA VAL A 205 -6.17 5.84 19.89
C VAL A 205 -6.50 4.94 18.71
N LEU A 206 -5.96 5.33 17.54
CA LEU A 206 -6.01 4.52 16.33
C LEU A 206 -4.61 3.99 16.02
N LEU A 207 -4.48 2.67 15.89
CA LEU A 207 -3.29 2.07 15.28
C LEU A 207 -3.33 2.28 13.78
N ALA A 208 -2.44 3.08 13.24
CA ALA A 208 -2.47 3.55 11.86
C ALA A 208 -1.11 3.50 11.17
N TYR A 209 -1.13 3.64 9.86
CA TYR A 209 0.03 4.09 9.09
C TYR A 209 0.27 5.58 9.34
N GLU A 210 1.54 6.01 9.32
CA GLU A 210 1.90 7.42 9.47
C GLU A 210 1.21 8.32 8.43
N ASN A 211 1.09 7.86 7.17
CA ASN A 211 0.40 8.60 6.12
C ASN A 211 -1.10 8.82 6.35
N GLU A 212 -1.77 8.03 7.19
CA GLU A 212 -3.19 8.25 7.52
C GLU A 212 -3.36 9.47 8.42
N ALA A 213 -2.46 9.70 9.37
CA ALA A 213 -2.43 10.93 10.14
C ALA A 213 -2.13 12.16 9.26
N PHE A 214 -1.18 12.03 8.32
CA PHE A 214 -0.93 13.07 7.30
C PHE A 214 -2.17 13.36 6.46
N PHE A 215 -2.87 12.32 6.00
CA PHE A 215 -4.09 12.48 5.24
C PHE A 215 -5.17 13.22 6.04
N ALA A 216 -5.43 12.82 7.28
CA ALA A 216 -6.41 13.48 8.15
C ALA A 216 -6.07 14.98 8.33
N ASN A 217 -4.83 15.28 8.66
CA ASN A 217 -4.37 16.67 8.83
C ASN A 217 -4.47 17.48 7.53
N SER A 218 -4.19 16.88 6.37
CA SER A 218 -4.35 17.54 5.05
C SER A 218 -5.81 17.87 4.71
N LYS A 219 -6.76 17.26 5.41
CA LYS A 219 -8.20 17.50 5.31
C LYS A 219 -8.74 18.42 6.42
N GLY A 220 -7.83 19.10 7.15
CA GLY A 220 -8.20 20.02 8.22
C GLY A 220 -8.60 19.33 9.54
N GLN A 221 -8.39 18.01 9.65
CA GLN A 221 -8.59 17.29 10.90
C GLN A 221 -7.33 17.44 11.77
N ASP A 222 -7.51 17.78 13.04
CA ASP A 222 -6.39 17.88 13.99
C ASP A 222 -6.15 16.50 14.63
N VAL A 223 -5.35 15.69 13.96
CA VAL A 223 -5.01 14.32 14.38
C VAL A 223 -3.50 14.23 14.65
N PRO A 224 -3.05 14.59 15.86
CA PRO A 224 -1.67 14.34 16.25
C PRO A 224 -1.38 12.84 16.30
N TYR A 225 -0.11 12.47 16.12
CA TYR A 225 0.29 11.08 16.24
C TYR A 225 1.58 10.90 17.04
N VAL A 226 1.71 9.75 17.65
CA VAL A 226 2.87 9.32 18.41
C VAL A 226 3.56 8.18 17.66
N ILE A 227 4.86 8.29 17.44
CA ILE A 227 5.68 7.15 17.01
C ILE A 227 6.17 6.46 18.27
N PRO A 228 5.80 5.20 18.56
CA PRO A 228 6.26 4.49 19.74
C PRO A 228 7.77 4.25 19.71
N LYS A 229 8.39 3.97 20.87
CA LYS A 229 9.85 3.75 20.98
C LYS A 229 10.35 2.66 20.03
N ALA A 230 9.58 1.61 19.85
CA ALA A 230 9.83 0.56 18.88
C ALA A 230 8.62 0.41 17.96
N THR A 231 8.82 0.45 16.64
CA THR A 231 7.78 0.24 15.64
C THR A 231 8.31 -0.48 14.42
N ILE A 232 7.40 -1.00 13.59
CA ILE A 232 7.77 -1.73 12.38
C ILE A 232 7.82 -0.81 11.17
N ARG A 233 8.81 -1.04 10.29
CA ARG A 233 8.83 -0.47 8.95
C ARG A 233 7.83 -1.23 8.08
N ILE A 234 6.83 -0.53 7.63
CA ILE A 234 5.87 -1.01 6.64
C ILE A 234 6.50 -0.96 5.25
N GLU A 235 6.32 -2.00 4.46
CA GLU A 235 6.86 -2.13 3.11
C GLU A 235 5.73 -2.60 2.18
N ASN A 236 5.29 -1.69 1.30
CA ASN A 236 4.14 -1.92 0.44
C ASN A 236 4.58 -2.35 -0.96
N PRO A 237 4.20 -3.56 -1.41
CA PRO A 237 4.58 -4.10 -2.69
C PRO A 237 3.61 -3.72 -3.81
N ALA A 238 4.11 -3.78 -5.07
CA ALA A 238 3.28 -3.79 -6.26
C ALA A 238 3.81 -4.82 -7.28
N ALA A 239 2.89 -5.41 -8.04
CA ALA A 239 3.21 -6.41 -9.05
C ALA A 239 2.30 -6.28 -10.28
N ILE A 240 2.80 -6.75 -11.44
CA ILE A 240 2.06 -6.81 -12.70
C ILE A 240 1.41 -8.19 -12.80
N LEU A 241 0.12 -8.22 -13.21
CA LEU A 241 -0.59 -9.47 -13.47
C LEU A 241 -0.09 -10.11 -14.77
N LYS A 242 0.02 -11.44 -14.78
CA LYS A 242 0.33 -12.21 -16.00
C LYS A 242 -0.75 -12.04 -17.07
N THR A 243 -1.98 -11.80 -16.66
CA THR A 243 -3.15 -11.59 -17.51
C THR A 243 -3.19 -10.20 -18.14
N SER A 244 -2.36 -9.26 -17.70
CA SER A 244 -2.26 -7.92 -18.31
C SER A 244 -1.93 -8.04 -19.80
N LYS A 245 -2.71 -7.35 -20.62
CA LYS A 245 -2.44 -7.18 -22.06
C LYS A 245 -1.48 -6.00 -22.34
N ASN A 246 -1.35 -5.08 -21.38
CA ASN A 246 -0.59 -3.84 -21.46
C ASN A 246 0.73 -3.90 -20.66
N LYS A 247 1.45 -5.04 -20.71
CA LYS A 247 2.63 -5.31 -19.84
C LYS A 247 3.74 -4.27 -19.98
N ALA A 248 3.96 -3.73 -21.18
CA ALA A 248 4.99 -2.71 -21.40
C ALA A 248 4.67 -1.42 -20.65
N VAL A 249 3.43 -0.93 -20.75
CA VAL A 249 2.95 0.27 -20.07
C VAL A 249 2.83 0.03 -18.56
N ALA A 250 2.34 -1.13 -18.14
CA ALA A 250 2.29 -1.52 -16.73
C ALA A 250 3.69 -1.55 -16.10
N SER A 251 4.70 -2.06 -16.83
CA SER A 251 6.09 -2.03 -16.41
C SER A 251 6.64 -0.61 -16.33
N ALA A 252 6.30 0.24 -17.30
CA ALA A 252 6.70 1.65 -17.29
C ALA A 252 6.12 2.39 -16.07
N PHE A 253 4.84 2.18 -15.76
CA PHE A 253 4.21 2.77 -14.58
C PHE A 253 4.80 2.22 -13.27
N LEU A 254 5.00 0.91 -13.17
CA LEU A 254 5.63 0.29 -11.99
C LEU A 254 7.06 0.82 -11.74
N ASN A 255 7.82 1.07 -12.80
CA ASN A 255 9.12 1.72 -12.70
C ASN A 255 9.00 3.20 -12.32
N PHE A 256 7.99 3.90 -12.83
CA PHE A 256 7.72 5.29 -12.48
C PHE A 256 7.38 5.44 -10.99
N LEU A 257 6.64 4.50 -10.38
CA LEU A 257 6.38 4.50 -8.93
C LEU A 257 7.67 4.56 -8.09
N ARG A 258 8.78 4.07 -8.63
CA ARG A 258 10.11 4.07 -7.97
C ARG A 258 11.01 5.22 -8.43
N SER A 259 10.54 6.10 -9.30
CA SER A 259 11.29 7.30 -9.74
C SER A 259 11.37 8.34 -8.62
N ALA A 260 12.36 9.24 -8.70
CA ALA A 260 12.50 10.33 -7.73
C ALA A 260 11.23 11.20 -7.67
N LYS A 261 10.57 11.45 -8.82
CA LYS A 261 9.33 12.23 -8.90
C LYS A 261 8.18 11.56 -8.14
N ALA A 262 7.91 10.28 -8.38
CA ALA A 262 6.86 9.55 -7.67
C ALA A 262 7.19 9.40 -6.18
N GLN A 263 8.46 9.16 -5.84
CA GLN A 263 8.89 9.06 -4.44
C GLN A 263 8.76 10.40 -3.69
N GLN A 264 8.94 11.52 -4.37
CA GLN A 264 8.67 12.85 -3.81
C GLN A 264 7.16 13.03 -3.53
N ILE A 265 6.29 12.60 -4.45
CA ILE A 265 4.83 12.66 -4.23
C ILE A 265 4.42 11.75 -3.06
N TYR A 266 4.99 10.55 -2.95
CA TYR A 266 4.76 9.70 -1.79
C TYR A 266 5.16 10.42 -0.49
N GLY A 267 6.34 11.06 -0.45
CA GLY A 267 6.77 11.84 0.71
C GLY A 267 5.81 12.97 1.07
N GLN A 268 5.35 13.74 0.08
CA GLN A 268 4.36 14.79 0.27
C GLN A 268 2.99 14.30 0.78
N ASN A 269 2.70 13.01 0.64
CA ASN A 269 1.49 12.36 1.14
C ASN A 269 1.74 11.49 2.39
N GLY A 270 2.82 11.72 3.12
CA GLY A 270 3.10 11.07 4.41
C GLY A 270 3.71 9.67 4.32
N TYR A 271 4.08 9.20 3.12
CA TYR A 271 4.83 7.96 2.94
C TYR A 271 6.33 8.20 3.03
N ARG A 272 7.07 7.21 3.50
CA ARG A 272 8.53 7.28 3.57
C ARG A 272 9.16 6.82 2.25
N PRO A 273 9.79 7.73 1.47
CA PRO A 273 10.40 7.40 0.20
C PRO A 273 11.43 6.29 0.26
N LEU A 274 11.51 5.48 -0.81
CA LEU A 274 12.51 4.43 -0.96
C LEU A 274 13.92 5.00 -1.22
N ILE A 275 13.98 6.13 -1.93
CA ILE A 275 15.23 6.77 -2.38
C ILE A 275 15.77 7.62 -1.23
N PRO A 276 16.98 7.33 -0.69
CA PRO A 276 17.49 8.03 0.48
C PRO A 276 17.65 9.56 0.29
N SER A 277 18.05 10.01 -0.89
CA SER A 277 18.16 11.44 -1.21
C SER A 277 16.82 12.16 -1.22
N VAL A 278 15.76 11.47 -1.64
CA VAL A 278 14.38 12.00 -1.58
C VAL A 278 13.87 11.96 -0.14
N LEU A 279 14.09 10.86 0.58
CA LEU A 279 13.66 10.73 1.99
C LEU A 279 14.23 11.85 2.87
N ARG A 280 15.49 12.25 2.67
CA ARG A 280 16.12 13.35 3.44
C ARG A 280 15.49 14.72 3.23
N GLN A 281 14.67 14.92 2.18
CA GLN A 281 13.93 16.16 1.96
C GLN A 281 12.72 16.31 2.90
N PHE A 282 12.33 15.22 3.57
CA PHE A 282 11.22 15.18 4.50
C PHE A 282 11.70 15.02 5.92
N LYS A 283 11.15 15.81 6.84
CA LYS A 283 11.52 15.77 8.28
C LYS A 283 10.70 14.69 9.00
N TYR A 284 10.83 13.42 8.58
CA TYR A 284 10.20 12.34 9.30
C TYR A 284 10.90 12.07 10.63
N PRO A 285 10.16 11.95 11.75
CA PRO A 285 10.76 11.53 13.01
C PRO A 285 11.38 10.14 12.86
N VAL A 286 12.64 10.02 13.31
CA VAL A 286 13.37 8.73 13.33
C VAL A 286 13.35 8.19 14.75
N ARG A 287 12.95 6.94 14.92
CA ARG A 287 13.07 6.23 16.19
C ARG A 287 14.19 5.20 16.11
N SER A 288 14.94 5.07 17.18
CA SER A 288 16.12 4.20 17.26
C SER A 288 15.80 2.71 17.12
N SER A 289 14.57 2.29 17.43
CA SER A 289 14.14 0.89 17.42
C SER A 289 13.17 0.57 16.27
N LEU A 290 13.46 1.08 15.06
CA LEU A 290 12.75 0.68 13.85
C LEU A 290 13.20 -0.71 13.43
N PHE A 291 12.26 -1.66 13.36
CA PHE A 291 12.53 -3.03 12.94
C PHE A 291 11.73 -3.40 11.68
N THR A 292 12.02 -4.55 11.11
CA THR A 292 11.40 -5.02 9.86
C THR A 292 10.75 -6.37 10.07
N ILE A 293 9.85 -6.75 9.16
CA ILE A 293 9.25 -8.09 9.17
C ILE A 293 10.31 -9.19 9.03
N LYS A 294 11.42 -8.93 8.33
CA LYS A 294 12.55 -9.87 8.22
C LYS A 294 13.13 -10.23 9.60
N SER A 295 13.24 -9.25 10.51
CA SER A 295 13.74 -9.50 11.87
C SER A 295 12.81 -10.34 12.73
N LEU A 296 11.57 -10.50 12.32
CA LEU A 296 10.57 -11.37 12.97
C LEU A 296 10.43 -12.74 12.28
N GLY A 297 11.28 -13.03 11.27
CA GLY A 297 11.31 -14.26 10.53
C GLY A 297 10.68 -14.22 9.13
N GLY A 298 10.28 -13.02 8.67
CA GLY A 298 9.68 -12.80 7.34
C GLY A 298 8.21 -13.19 7.25
N TRP A 299 7.54 -12.70 6.20
CA TRP A 299 6.10 -12.88 6.02
C TRP A 299 5.67 -14.35 5.93
N ALA A 300 6.45 -15.23 5.27
CA ALA A 300 6.07 -16.63 5.11
C ALA A 300 5.86 -17.34 6.46
N LYS A 301 6.76 -17.09 7.43
CA LYS A 301 6.65 -17.61 8.80
C LYS A 301 5.55 -16.92 9.58
N VAL A 302 5.53 -15.58 9.53
CA VAL A 302 4.63 -14.75 10.31
C VAL A 302 3.17 -14.97 9.90
N ASP A 303 2.87 -15.00 8.61
CA ASP A 303 1.50 -15.18 8.12
C ASP A 303 0.93 -16.52 8.57
N LYS A 304 1.70 -17.61 8.44
CA LYS A 304 1.31 -18.92 8.94
C LYS A 304 1.12 -18.95 10.45
N GLN A 305 2.02 -18.35 11.22
CA GLN A 305 2.02 -18.44 12.68
C GLN A 305 0.93 -17.56 13.31
N PHE A 306 0.69 -16.36 12.77
CA PHE A 306 -0.17 -15.36 13.39
C PHE A 306 -1.53 -15.22 12.73
N PHE A 307 -1.62 -15.41 11.40
CA PHE A 307 -2.79 -15.03 10.61
C PHE A 307 -3.43 -16.19 9.83
N ASP A 308 -2.98 -17.42 10.05
CA ASP A 308 -3.67 -18.60 9.51
C ASP A 308 -5.14 -18.57 9.96
N PRO A 309 -6.11 -18.75 9.04
CA PRO A 309 -7.54 -18.60 9.36
C PRO A 309 -8.05 -19.56 10.44
N ASN A 310 -7.41 -20.72 10.61
CA ASN A 310 -7.84 -21.76 11.53
C ASN A 310 -7.00 -21.81 12.81
N THR A 311 -5.68 -21.67 12.68
CA THR A 311 -4.71 -21.99 13.74
C THR A 311 -3.89 -20.78 14.17
N GLY A 312 -4.02 -19.64 13.49
CA GLY A 312 -3.24 -18.43 13.74
C GLY A 312 -3.44 -17.88 15.16
N ILE A 313 -2.38 -17.35 15.72
CA ILE A 313 -2.40 -16.77 17.08
C ILE A 313 -3.46 -15.67 17.18
N VAL A 314 -3.52 -14.75 16.21
CA VAL A 314 -4.46 -13.63 16.25
C VAL A 314 -5.88 -14.08 15.96
N THR A 315 -6.06 -15.08 15.10
CA THR A 315 -7.36 -15.69 14.85
C THR A 315 -7.97 -16.28 16.14
N LYS A 316 -7.12 -16.92 16.96
CA LYS A 316 -7.54 -17.42 18.27
C LYS A 316 -7.88 -16.29 19.25
N ILE A 317 -7.04 -15.26 19.30
CA ILE A 317 -7.26 -14.09 20.16
C ILE A 317 -8.58 -13.40 19.80
N GLN A 318 -8.89 -13.18 18.52
CA GLN A 318 -10.17 -12.59 18.11
C GLN A 318 -11.37 -13.42 18.60
N LYS A 319 -11.32 -14.75 18.45
CA LYS A 319 -12.39 -15.65 18.94
C LYS A 319 -12.56 -15.64 20.47
N GLU A 320 -11.54 -15.23 21.21
CA GLU A 320 -11.58 -15.11 22.67
C GLU A 320 -12.14 -13.74 23.12
N THR A 321 -12.15 -12.74 22.24
CA THR A 321 -12.53 -11.34 22.56
C THR A 321 -13.82 -10.88 21.89
N ASP A 322 -14.33 -11.62 20.90
CA ASP A 322 -15.66 -11.46 20.30
C ASP A 322 -16.73 -12.10 21.20
#